data_dc1de8d0e0b96d75b19441c4cb84c74a
#
_entry.id   dc1de8d0e0b96d75b19441c4cb84c74a
#
_cell.length_a   1.000
_cell.length_b   1.000
_cell.length_c   1.000
_cell.angle_alpha   90.00
_cell.angle_beta   90.00
_cell.angle_gamma   90.00
#
_symmetry.space_group_name_H-M   'P 1'
#
loop_
_entity.id
_entity.type
_entity.pdbx_description
1 polymer ?
#
loop_
_entity_poly.entity_id
_entity_poly.type
_entity_poly.pdbx_seq_one_letter_code
_entity_poly.pdbx_strand_id
1 'polypeptide(L)'
;MISAITSSLFEEAASVLSQDKDTRNNHGLLPNPNTNTSRFEMQELPPEIAKVVDKMKVGEISEAFTMIPQKTGKEECVIVKLKSRTTGHKATIADDYQNLKEIVLEKRRDEVLDKWIREKQKHTYVRINENWRNCTFKYPGWIKD
;
A
#
# COMPACT_ATOMS: atom_id res chain seq x y z
N MET A 1 24.19 -25.34 1.50
CA MET A 1 23.96 -25.32 0.03
C MET A 1 22.56 -25.72 -0.42
N ILE A 2 21.70 -26.28 0.47
CA ILE A 2 20.32 -26.71 0.13
C ILE A 2 19.31 -25.54 0.17
N SER A 3 19.54 -24.48 0.94
CA SER A 3 18.58 -23.40 1.10
C SER A 3 18.49 -22.42 -0.10
N ALA A 4 19.53 -22.35 -0.92
CA ALA A 4 19.54 -21.49 -2.11
C ALA A 4 18.73 -22.11 -3.28
N ILE A 5 18.73 -23.43 -3.40
CA ILE A 5 18.03 -24.18 -4.45
C ILE A 5 16.51 -24.13 -4.24
N THR A 6 16.05 -24.20 -2.99
CA THR A 6 14.61 -24.12 -2.67
C THR A 6 14.01 -22.73 -2.92
N SER A 7 14.83 -21.67 -2.87
CA SER A 7 14.34 -20.30 -3.09
C SER A 7 14.08 -20.01 -4.57
N SER A 8 15.00 -20.41 -5.46
CA SER A 8 14.82 -20.22 -6.90
C SER A 8 13.69 -21.09 -7.46
N LEU A 9 13.53 -22.31 -6.96
CA LEU A 9 12.47 -23.20 -7.39
C LEU A 9 11.06 -22.64 -7.12
N PHE A 10 10.84 -21.94 -6.03
CA PHE A 10 9.52 -21.33 -5.76
C PHE A 10 9.24 -20.19 -6.75
N GLU A 11 10.22 -19.35 -7.02
CA GLU A 11 10.08 -18.22 -7.95
C GLU A 11 9.87 -18.70 -9.40
N GLU A 12 10.58 -19.75 -9.81
CA GLU A 12 10.38 -20.42 -11.10
C GLU A 12 9.03 -21.10 -11.19
N ALA A 13 8.61 -21.83 -10.16
CA ALA A 13 7.31 -22.47 -10.10
C ALA A 13 6.17 -21.44 -10.16
N ALA A 14 6.30 -20.34 -9.47
CA ALA A 14 5.32 -19.24 -9.53
C ALA A 14 5.22 -18.66 -10.95
N SER A 15 6.33 -18.50 -11.66
CA SER A 15 6.35 -17.96 -13.03
C SER A 15 5.69 -18.92 -14.05
N VAL A 16 5.80 -20.23 -13.83
CA VAL A 16 5.32 -21.23 -14.78
C VAL A 16 3.90 -21.71 -14.43
N LEU A 17 3.63 -21.97 -13.15
CA LEU A 17 2.43 -22.68 -12.69
C LEU A 17 1.36 -21.76 -12.12
N SER A 18 1.71 -20.54 -11.68
CA SER A 18 0.73 -19.63 -11.09
C SER A 18 -0.31 -19.20 -12.12
N GLN A 19 -1.58 -19.22 -11.72
CA GLN A 19 -2.70 -18.69 -12.50
C GLN A 19 -2.93 -17.19 -12.25
N ASP A 20 -2.33 -16.63 -11.19
CA ASP A 20 -2.40 -15.22 -10.89
C ASP A 20 -1.54 -14.42 -11.86
N LYS A 21 -2.17 -13.63 -12.73
CA LYS A 21 -1.51 -12.82 -13.77
C LYS A 21 -0.70 -11.66 -13.17
N ASP A 22 -1.09 -11.17 -12.02
CA ASP A 22 -0.46 -10.01 -11.39
C ASP A 22 0.91 -10.37 -10.81
N THR A 23 1.06 -11.59 -10.29
CA THR A 23 2.30 -12.04 -9.64
C THR A 23 3.12 -13.00 -10.50
N ARG A 24 2.51 -13.73 -11.44
CA ARG A 24 3.23 -14.70 -12.29
C ARG A 24 4.39 -14.09 -13.04
N ASN A 25 4.20 -12.93 -13.67
CA ASN A 25 5.23 -12.24 -14.45
C ASN A 25 6.29 -11.57 -13.58
N ASN A 26 6.08 -11.52 -12.28
CA ASN A 26 6.96 -10.93 -11.27
C ASN A 26 7.53 -11.99 -10.33
N HIS A 27 7.74 -13.21 -10.83
CA HIS A 27 8.31 -14.33 -10.05
C HIS A 27 7.59 -14.61 -8.72
N GLY A 28 6.27 -14.39 -8.69
CA GLY A 28 5.46 -14.59 -7.50
C GLY A 28 5.53 -13.46 -6.46
N LEU A 29 6.22 -12.34 -6.76
CA LEU A 29 6.25 -11.20 -5.86
C LEU A 29 4.89 -10.49 -5.84
N LEU A 30 4.28 -10.40 -4.66
CA LEU A 30 3.05 -9.66 -4.45
C LEU A 30 3.36 -8.15 -4.40
N PRO A 31 2.83 -7.32 -5.31
CA PRO A 31 3.03 -5.89 -5.26
C PRO A 31 2.06 -5.25 -4.26
N ASN A 32 2.56 -4.35 -3.42
CA ASN A 32 1.73 -3.51 -2.56
C ASN A 32 1.22 -2.32 -3.37
N PRO A 33 -0.10 -2.17 -3.57
CA PRO A 33 -0.66 -1.11 -4.39
C PRO A 33 -0.45 0.30 -3.79
N ASN A 34 -0.23 0.40 -2.48
CA ASN A 34 -0.07 1.67 -1.79
C ASN A 34 1.36 2.21 -1.89
N THR A 35 2.35 1.32 -1.89
CA THR A 35 3.77 1.69 -1.81
C THR A 35 4.58 1.34 -3.06
N ASN A 36 4.00 0.64 -4.03
CA ASN A 36 4.68 0.07 -5.21
C ASN A 36 5.92 -0.79 -4.87
N THR A 37 5.95 -1.35 -3.67
CA THR A 37 6.99 -2.26 -3.21
C THR A 37 6.40 -3.67 -2.99
N SER A 38 7.23 -4.64 -2.64
CA SER A 38 6.78 -5.97 -2.21
C SER A 38 6.73 -6.11 -0.67
N ARG A 39 6.67 -4.98 0.04
CA ARG A 39 6.58 -4.94 1.50
C ARG A 39 5.18 -4.58 1.93
N PHE A 40 4.70 -5.27 2.95
CA PHE A 40 3.37 -5.08 3.52
C PHE A 40 3.46 -4.94 5.03
N GLU A 41 2.64 -4.09 5.58
CA GLU A 41 2.27 -4.19 6.99
C GLU A 41 1.27 -5.32 7.16
N MET A 42 1.26 -5.96 8.35
CA MET A 42 0.35 -7.08 8.60
C MET A 42 -1.12 -6.71 8.40
N GLN A 43 -1.47 -5.45 8.61
CA GLN A 43 -2.83 -4.92 8.46
C GLN A 43 -3.23 -4.71 6.99
N GLU A 44 -2.26 -4.58 6.08
CA GLU A 44 -2.48 -4.39 4.64
C GLU A 44 -2.68 -5.72 3.91
N LEU A 45 -2.27 -6.83 4.52
CA LEU A 45 -2.44 -8.17 3.94
C LEU A 45 -3.89 -8.65 4.09
N PRO A 46 -4.40 -9.41 3.10
CA PRO A 46 -5.63 -10.16 3.27
C PRO A 46 -5.60 -10.99 4.56
N PRO A 47 -6.71 -11.05 5.32
CA PRO A 47 -6.72 -11.70 6.63
C PRO A 47 -6.27 -13.17 6.62
N GLU A 48 -6.55 -13.88 5.53
CA GLU A 48 -6.17 -15.27 5.34
C GLU A 48 -4.65 -15.41 5.20
N ILE A 49 -4.04 -14.56 4.38
CA ILE A 49 -2.58 -14.51 4.19
C ILE A 49 -1.91 -14.05 5.48
N ALA A 50 -2.41 -13.02 6.14
CA ALA A 50 -1.86 -12.50 7.38
C ALA A 50 -1.78 -13.57 8.48
N LYS A 51 -2.84 -14.37 8.66
CA LYS A 51 -2.88 -15.48 9.64
C LYS A 51 -1.84 -16.56 9.36
N VAL A 52 -1.57 -16.85 8.10
CA VAL A 52 -0.59 -17.86 7.71
C VAL A 52 0.82 -17.28 7.90
N VAL A 53 1.08 -16.09 7.37
CA VAL A 53 2.38 -15.43 7.43
C VAL A 53 2.80 -15.14 8.86
N ASP A 54 1.87 -14.82 9.77
CA ASP A 54 2.20 -14.55 11.19
C ASP A 54 2.96 -15.71 11.86
N LYS A 55 2.60 -16.94 11.51
CA LYS A 55 3.20 -18.17 12.07
C LYS A 55 4.46 -18.64 11.35
N MET A 56 4.75 -18.09 10.16
CA MET A 56 5.85 -18.53 9.31
C MET A 56 7.19 -17.92 9.73
N LYS A 57 8.27 -18.65 9.48
CA LYS A 57 9.65 -18.17 9.58
C LYS A 57 10.09 -17.57 8.23
N VAL A 58 11.08 -16.69 8.27
CA VAL A 58 11.69 -16.14 7.06
C VAL A 58 12.28 -17.26 6.20
N GLY A 59 11.94 -17.27 4.91
CA GLY A 59 12.34 -18.32 3.96
C GLY A 59 11.37 -19.51 3.88
N GLU A 60 10.41 -19.59 4.77
CA GLU A 60 9.44 -20.68 4.81
C GLU A 60 8.38 -20.55 3.72
N ILE A 61 7.88 -21.69 3.24
CA ILE A 61 6.78 -21.81 2.28
C ILE A 61 5.60 -22.40 3.03
N SER A 62 4.43 -21.80 2.89
CA SER A 62 3.20 -22.29 3.54
C SER A 62 2.71 -23.58 2.92
N GLU A 63 1.86 -24.29 3.65
CA GLU A 63 0.95 -25.25 3.03
C GLU A 63 -0.07 -24.53 2.13
N ALA A 64 -0.71 -25.27 1.26
CA ALA A 64 -1.77 -24.74 0.41
C ALA A 64 -3.00 -24.42 1.29
N PHE A 65 -3.55 -23.22 1.13
CA PHE A 65 -4.77 -22.78 1.80
C PHE A 65 -5.69 -22.08 0.81
N THR A 66 -6.97 -22.00 1.16
CA THR A 66 -7.97 -21.32 0.32
C THR A 66 -8.22 -19.92 0.82
N MET A 67 -8.40 -18.98 -0.12
CA MET A 67 -8.83 -17.62 0.14
C MET A 67 -9.79 -17.12 -0.94
N ILE A 68 -10.53 -16.08 -0.65
CA ILE A 68 -11.43 -15.42 -1.61
C ILE A 68 -10.90 -14.02 -1.87
N PRO A 69 -10.13 -13.80 -2.97
CA PRO A 69 -9.65 -12.46 -3.31
C PRO A 69 -10.81 -11.52 -3.61
N GLN A 70 -10.73 -10.29 -3.13
CA GLN A 70 -11.76 -9.27 -3.37
C GLN A 70 -11.96 -8.96 -4.86
N LYS A 71 -10.92 -9.12 -5.69
CA LYS A 71 -10.98 -8.86 -7.13
C LYS A 71 -11.82 -9.89 -7.88
N THR A 72 -11.67 -11.16 -7.54
CA THR A 72 -12.31 -12.26 -8.30
C THR A 72 -13.58 -12.76 -7.63
N GLY A 73 -13.69 -12.62 -6.31
CA GLY A 73 -14.81 -13.15 -5.52
C GLY A 73 -14.97 -14.67 -5.58
N LYS A 74 -13.98 -15.38 -6.12
CA LYS A 74 -13.95 -16.83 -6.25
C LYS A 74 -12.95 -17.42 -5.27
N GLU A 75 -13.22 -18.63 -4.81
CA GLU A 75 -12.29 -19.36 -3.97
C GLU A 75 -11.06 -19.77 -4.79
N GLU A 76 -9.90 -19.42 -4.30
CA GLU A 76 -8.60 -19.71 -4.92
C GLU A 76 -7.71 -20.44 -3.91
N CYS A 77 -6.92 -21.40 -4.41
CA CYS A 77 -5.93 -22.10 -3.62
C CYS A 77 -4.58 -21.39 -3.74
N VAL A 78 -4.00 -21.03 -2.62
CA VAL A 78 -2.80 -20.16 -2.56
C VAL A 78 -1.70 -20.80 -1.74
N ILE A 79 -0.46 -20.63 -2.17
CA ILE A 79 0.77 -20.97 -1.44
C ILE A 79 1.59 -19.69 -1.33
N VAL A 80 2.07 -19.38 -0.13
CA VAL A 80 2.81 -18.16 0.15
C VAL A 80 4.21 -18.50 0.65
N LYS A 81 5.20 -17.71 0.25
CA LYS A 81 6.57 -17.75 0.77
C LYS A 81 6.91 -16.45 1.47
N LEU A 82 7.36 -16.51 2.70
CA LEU A 82 7.82 -15.35 3.45
C LEU A 82 9.29 -15.05 3.10
N LYS A 83 9.52 -14.04 2.28
CA LYS A 83 10.86 -13.67 1.80
C LYS A 83 11.70 -12.95 2.88
N SER A 84 11.09 -12.04 3.61
CA SER A 84 11.74 -11.30 4.68
C SER A 84 10.70 -10.81 5.70
N ARG A 85 11.15 -10.60 6.93
CA ARG A 85 10.36 -9.98 7.99
C ARG A 85 11.19 -8.89 8.64
N THR A 86 10.66 -7.68 8.69
CA THR A 86 11.25 -6.59 9.42
C THR A 86 10.51 -6.46 10.75
N THR A 87 11.24 -6.48 11.85
CA THR A 87 10.66 -6.18 13.17
C THR A 87 10.30 -4.70 13.18
N GLY A 88 9.11 -4.36 13.65
CA GLY A 88 8.72 -2.97 13.83
C GLY A 88 9.74 -2.24 14.70
N HIS A 89 10.26 -1.12 14.22
CA HIS A 89 11.17 -0.25 14.96
C HIS A 89 10.62 1.17 14.96
N LYS A 90 11.05 1.94 15.94
CA LYS A 90 10.74 3.37 15.94
C LYS A 90 11.51 4.03 14.79
N ALA A 91 10.79 4.76 13.94
CA ALA A 91 11.40 5.42 12.79
C ALA A 91 12.59 6.29 13.18
N THR A 92 13.71 6.10 12.50
CA THR A 92 14.94 6.87 12.69
C THR A 92 15.30 7.59 11.39
N ILE A 93 15.99 8.72 11.51
CA ILE A 93 16.43 9.48 10.33
C ILE A 93 17.43 8.67 9.49
N ALA A 94 18.22 7.80 10.12
CA ALA A 94 19.22 7.02 9.43
C ALA A 94 18.60 5.93 8.54
N ASP A 95 17.58 5.23 9.06
CA ASP A 95 17.02 4.06 8.39
C ASP A 95 15.80 4.41 7.52
N ASP A 96 15.01 5.43 7.92
CA ASP A 96 13.73 5.76 7.30
C ASP A 96 13.74 7.12 6.59
N TYR A 97 14.91 7.66 6.28
CA TYR A 97 15.05 9.01 5.72
C TYR A 97 14.13 9.28 4.52
N GLN A 98 14.02 8.34 3.58
CA GLN A 98 13.20 8.56 2.38
C GLN A 98 11.71 8.66 2.73
N ASN A 99 11.21 7.77 3.57
CA ASN A 99 9.82 7.79 4.01
C ASN A 99 9.50 9.05 4.81
N LEU A 100 10.37 9.41 5.74
CA LEU A 100 10.22 10.64 6.54
C LEU A 100 10.27 11.89 5.66
N LYS A 101 11.17 11.92 4.68
CA LYS A 101 11.26 13.00 3.70
C LYS A 101 9.97 13.16 2.90
N GLU A 102 9.39 12.06 2.41
CA GLU A 102 8.14 12.10 1.65
C GLU A 102 6.98 12.63 2.49
N ILE A 103 6.82 12.14 3.73
CA ILE A 103 5.81 12.63 4.67
C ILE A 103 5.96 14.14 4.92
N VAL A 104 7.19 14.59 5.17
CA VAL A 104 7.46 16.02 5.40
C VAL A 104 7.21 16.86 4.16
N LEU A 105 7.57 16.36 2.97
CA LEU A 105 7.31 17.04 1.70
C LEU A 105 5.83 17.17 1.41
N GLU A 106 5.05 16.12 1.63
CA GLU A 106 3.60 16.14 1.46
C GLU A 106 2.97 17.16 2.39
N LYS A 107 3.30 17.13 3.67
CA LYS A 107 2.85 18.13 4.64
C LYS A 107 3.19 19.56 4.23
N ARG A 108 4.42 19.78 3.76
CA ARG A 108 4.86 21.09 3.27
C ARG A 108 4.09 21.54 2.03
N ARG A 109 3.81 20.62 1.10
CA ARG A 109 2.98 20.91 -0.08
C ARG A 109 1.58 21.34 0.33
N ASP A 110 0.97 20.63 1.26
CA ASP A 110 -0.36 20.98 1.78
C ASP A 110 -0.36 22.35 2.45
N GLU A 111 0.62 22.65 3.29
CA GLU A 111 0.76 23.96 3.93
C GLU A 111 0.89 25.11 2.90
N VAL A 112 1.68 24.91 1.86
CA VAL A 112 1.87 25.89 0.78
C VAL A 112 0.59 26.05 -0.02
N LEU A 113 -0.08 24.93 -0.34
CA LEU A 113 -1.36 24.94 -1.07
C LEU A 113 -2.44 25.66 -0.26
N ASP A 114 -2.56 25.38 1.02
CA ASP A 114 -3.53 26.03 1.92
C ASP A 114 -3.30 27.55 1.97
N LYS A 115 -2.04 27.99 2.10
CA LYS A 115 -1.69 29.41 2.06
C LYS A 115 -2.06 30.04 0.72
N TRP A 116 -1.72 29.38 -0.37
CA TRP A 116 -2.02 29.86 -1.72
C TRP A 116 -3.54 29.97 -1.95
N ILE A 117 -4.32 28.97 -1.54
CA ILE A 117 -5.78 28.99 -1.67
C ILE A 117 -6.37 30.18 -0.89
N ARG A 118 -5.95 30.35 0.37
CA ARG A 118 -6.43 31.48 1.21
C ARG A 118 -6.08 32.85 0.60
N GLU A 119 -4.92 32.97 -0.01
CA GLU A 119 -4.52 34.18 -0.71
C GLU A 119 -5.35 34.42 -1.98
N LYS A 120 -5.57 33.37 -2.78
CA LYS A 120 -6.42 33.45 -3.96
C LYS A 120 -7.87 33.75 -3.64
N GLN A 121 -8.41 33.24 -2.55
CA GLN A 121 -9.77 33.56 -2.08
C GLN A 121 -10.00 35.07 -1.89
N LYS A 122 -8.98 35.81 -1.46
CA LYS A 122 -9.09 37.27 -1.24
C LYS A 122 -9.33 38.05 -2.53
N HIS A 123 -8.73 37.58 -3.63
CA HIS A 123 -8.67 38.31 -4.90
C HIS A 123 -9.47 37.65 -6.03
N THR A 124 -10.05 36.49 -5.79
CA THR A 124 -10.81 35.75 -6.82
C THR A 124 -12.30 35.89 -6.57
N TYR A 125 -13.05 36.26 -7.59
CA TYR A 125 -14.50 36.22 -7.52
C TYR A 125 -14.98 34.80 -7.81
N VAL A 126 -15.76 34.23 -6.89
CA VAL A 126 -16.41 32.93 -7.06
C VAL A 126 -17.88 33.08 -6.73
N ARG A 127 -18.74 32.66 -7.64
CA ARG A 127 -20.18 32.58 -7.42
C ARG A 127 -20.59 31.15 -7.12
N ILE A 128 -21.10 30.93 -5.92
CA ILE A 128 -21.65 29.63 -5.50
C ILE A 128 -23.18 29.74 -5.55
N ASN A 129 -23.83 28.79 -6.20
CA ASN A 129 -25.29 28.73 -6.25
C ASN A 129 -25.84 28.58 -4.83
N GLU A 130 -26.95 29.23 -4.55
CA GLU A 130 -27.58 29.28 -3.21
C GLU A 130 -27.87 27.90 -2.61
N ASN A 131 -28.24 26.94 -3.44
CA ASN A 131 -28.48 25.56 -3.02
C ASN A 131 -27.24 24.85 -2.46
N TRP A 132 -26.04 25.36 -2.74
CA TRP A 132 -24.77 24.76 -2.29
C TRP A 132 -24.04 25.59 -1.23
N ARG A 133 -24.61 26.74 -0.84
CA ARG A 133 -23.96 27.63 0.15
C ARG A 133 -23.94 27.03 1.55
N ASN A 134 -24.86 26.13 1.87
CA ASN A 134 -24.95 25.45 3.17
C ASN A 134 -24.04 24.23 3.33
N CYS A 135 -23.18 23.95 2.34
CA CYS A 135 -22.22 22.88 2.43
C CYS A 135 -21.05 23.25 3.33
N THR A 136 -20.48 22.25 4.01
CA THR A 136 -19.25 22.43 4.77
C THR A 136 -18.06 22.44 3.82
N PHE A 137 -17.51 23.62 3.55
CA PHE A 137 -16.34 23.76 2.68
C PHE A 137 -15.04 23.61 3.49
N LYS A 138 -14.05 22.90 2.93
CA LYS A 138 -12.70 22.85 3.51
C LYS A 138 -12.10 24.27 3.66
N TYR A 139 -12.46 25.19 2.76
CA TYR A 139 -12.03 26.59 2.77
C TYR A 139 -13.28 27.50 2.76
N PRO A 140 -13.77 27.93 3.91
CA PRO A 140 -15.04 28.71 4.00
C PRO A 140 -14.96 30.09 3.33
N GLY A 141 -13.78 30.63 3.11
CA GLY A 141 -13.60 31.96 2.48
C GLY A 141 -14.04 32.08 1.02
N TRP A 142 -14.64 31.04 0.42
CA TRP A 142 -15.29 31.13 -0.90
C TRP A 142 -16.68 31.73 -0.85
N ILE A 143 -17.34 31.68 0.31
CA ILE A 143 -18.64 32.32 0.50
C ILE A 143 -18.35 33.74 0.99
N LYS A 144 -18.68 34.71 0.14
CA LYS A 144 -18.63 36.14 0.47
C LYS A 144 -20.08 36.62 0.50
N ASP A 145 -20.44 37.36 1.55
CA ASP A 145 -21.71 38.03 1.69
C ASP A 145 -21.85 39.21 0.70
#